data_7d309759d25d2ab94a07615c28bf7fef
#
_entry.id   7d309759d25d2ab94a07615c28bf7fef
#
_cell.length_a   1.000
_cell.length_b   1.000
_cell.length_c   1.000
_cell.angle_alpha   90.00
_cell.angle_beta   90.00
_cell.angle_gamma   90.00
#
_symmetry.space_group_name_H-M   'P 1'
#
loop_
_entity.id
_entity.type
_entity.pdbx_description
1 polymer ?
#
loop_
_entity_poly.entity_id
_entity_poly.type
_entity_poly.pdbx_seq_one_letter_code
_entity_poly.pdbx_strand_id
1 'polypeptide(L)'
;MSDTPDYAEVPADYPYHPMRGAVSGYQPKLLLTSSANGKFYSPGNAPHERWHDWNYSTALASAMVQKCLESKTGKRAHMTEEEIILQYYLRAVKSNGRYGTEEQLKWTFTRVSRALAWPLPEACRLTVG
;
A
#
# COMPACT_ATOMS: atom_id res chain seq x y z
N MET A 1 16.24 13.33 -23.27
CA MET A 1 16.06 12.08 -22.55
C MET A 1 14.71 12.08 -21.88
N SER A 2 13.90 11.08 -22.15
CA SER A 2 12.56 11.04 -21.61
C SER A 2 12.61 10.46 -20.19
N ASP A 3 12.18 11.24 -19.20
CA ASP A 3 12.09 10.79 -17.82
C ASP A 3 10.71 10.26 -17.51
N THR A 4 9.97 9.84 -18.54
CA THR A 4 8.63 9.31 -18.35
C THR A 4 8.71 7.94 -17.68
N PRO A 5 8.12 7.78 -16.50
CA PRO A 5 8.12 6.48 -15.83
C PRO A 5 7.37 5.43 -16.63
N ASP A 6 7.79 4.18 -16.51
CA ASP A 6 7.04 3.07 -17.08
C ASP A 6 5.94 2.66 -16.09
N TYR A 7 4.75 3.18 -16.30
CA TYR A 7 3.62 2.90 -15.43
C TYR A 7 3.20 1.43 -15.44
N ALA A 8 3.63 0.67 -16.45
CA ALA A 8 3.36 -0.76 -16.51
C ALA A 8 4.16 -1.57 -15.49
N GLU A 9 5.18 -0.97 -14.86
CA GLU A 9 5.94 -1.62 -13.80
C GLU A 9 5.11 -1.90 -12.54
N VAL A 10 4.01 -1.16 -12.35
CA VAL A 10 3.16 -1.37 -11.19
C VAL A 10 2.57 -2.77 -11.25
N PRO A 11 2.80 -3.62 -10.21
CA PRO A 11 2.27 -4.97 -10.23
C PRO A 11 0.74 -4.99 -10.32
N ALA A 12 0.22 -6.00 -11.01
CA ALA A 12 -1.23 -6.14 -11.15
C ALA A 12 -1.94 -6.33 -9.82
N ASP A 13 -1.25 -6.88 -8.83
CA ASP A 13 -1.82 -7.13 -7.50
C ASP A 13 -1.77 -5.90 -6.59
N TYR A 14 -1.15 -4.79 -7.04
CA TYR A 14 -1.15 -3.57 -6.24
C TYR A 14 -2.57 -3.03 -6.13
N PRO A 15 -3.04 -2.73 -4.90
CA PRO A 15 -4.45 -2.37 -4.71
C PRO A 15 -4.87 -1.09 -5.42
N TYR A 16 -6.11 -1.07 -5.89
CA TYR A 16 -6.75 0.15 -6.39
C TYR A 16 -7.38 0.90 -5.23
N HIS A 17 -7.51 2.22 -5.40
CA HIS A 17 -8.29 3.00 -4.45
C HIS A 17 -9.76 2.60 -4.58
N PRO A 18 -10.48 2.50 -3.47
CA PRO A 18 -11.90 2.18 -3.53
C PRO A 18 -12.67 3.29 -4.24
N MET A 19 -13.69 2.91 -5.01
CA MET A 19 -14.55 3.88 -5.66
C MET A 19 -15.36 4.61 -4.58
N ARG A 20 -15.08 5.91 -4.47
CA ARG A 20 -15.87 6.77 -3.60
C ARG A 20 -17.13 7.17 -4.36
N GLY A 21 -18.22 7.28 -3.67
CA GLY A 21 -19.45 7.77 -4.24
C GLY A 21 -20.45 6.73 -4.66
N ALA A 22 -20.19 5.48 -4.32
CA ALA A 22 -21.24 4.48 -4.40
C ALA A 22 -22.30 4.73 -3.33
N VAL A 23 -22.52 6.00 -3.02
CA VAL A 23 -23.58 6.42 -2.12
C VAL A 23 -24.83 6.59 -2.95
N SER A 24 -25.89 5.94 -2.52
CA SER A 24 -27.16 5.83 -3.20
C SER A 24 -27.54 7.02 -4.09
N GLY A 25 -27.64 6.78 -5.38
CA GLY A 25 -28.17 7.71 -6.34
C GLY A 25 -27.30 8.89 -6.75
N TYR A 26 -26.15 9.07 -6.14
CA TYR A 26 -25.27 10.18 -6.45
C TYR A 26 -24.14 9.72 -7.36
N GLN A 27 -24.00 10.36 -8.51
CA GLN A 27 -22.90 10.07 -9.43
C GLN A 27 -21.94 11.25 -9.47
N PRO A 28 -20.80 11.15 -8.80
CA PRO A 28 -19.84 12.25 -8.78
C PRO A 28 -19.00 12.26 -10.06
N LYS A 29 -19.56 12.87 -11.11
CA LYS A 29 -18.86 13.00 -12.38
C LYS A 29 -17.52 13.72 -12.25
N LEU A 30 -17.39 14.53 -11.23
CA LEU A 30 -16.19 15.35 -11.01
C LEU A 30 -15.06 14.58 -10.34
N LEU A 31 -15.26 13.33 -9.98
CA LEU A 31 -14.25 12.52 -9.30
C LEU A 31 -13.41 11.66 -10.23
N LEU A 32 -13.57 11.82 -11.53
CA LEU A 32 -12.76 11.05 -12.48
C LEU A 32 -11.50 11.84 -12.84
N THR A 33 -10.36 11.15 -12.83
CA THR A 33 -9.08 11.74 -13.20
C THR A 33 -8.78 11.39 -14.65
N SER A 34 -8.47 12.42 -15.44
CA SER A 34 -8.05 12.23 -16.82
C SER A 34 -6.58 11.87 -16.88
N SER A 35 -6.22 10.93 -17.74
CA SER A 35 -4.82 10.57 -17.97
C SER A 35 -4.38 11.03 -19.36
N ALA A 36 -3.07 10.95 -19.63
CA ALA A 36 -2.47 11.35 -20.89
C ALA A 36 -3.00 10.55 -22.10
N ASN A 37 -3.55 9.35 -21.87
CA ASN A 37 -4.12 8.53 -22.94
C ASN A 37 -5.60 8.82 -23.18
N GLY A 38 -6.16 9.86 -22.56
CA GLY A 38 -7.55 10.26 -22.74
C GLY A 38 -8.57 9.44 -21.98
N LYS A 39 -8.13 8.45 -21.22
CA LYS A 39 -9.04 7.64 -20.39
C LYS A 39 -9.30 8.32 -19.05
N PHE A 40 -10.46 8.01 -18.48
CA PHE A 40 -10.83 8.52 -17.16
C PHE A 40 -10.74 7.41 -16.13
N TYR A 41 -10.19 7.75 -14.97
CA TYR A 41 -10.00 6.82 -13.87
C TYR A 41 -10.61 7.40 -12.61
N SER A 42 -11.03 6.53 -11.69
CA SER A 42 -11.45 7.00 -10.37
C SER A 42 -10.27 7.63 -9.64
N PRO A 43 -10.51 8.55 -8.70
CA PRO A 43 -9.43 9.24 -8.00
C PRO A 43 -8.42 8.28 -7.38
N GLY A 44 -7.15 8.53 -7.62
CA GLY A 44 -6.06 7.69 -7.15
C GLY A 44 -5.72 6.51 -8.04
N ASN A 45 -6.53 6.23 -9.06
CA ASN A 45 -6.37 5.02 -9.89
C ASN A 45 -5.82 5.29 -11.29
N ALA A 46 -5.51 6.53 -11.64
CA ALA A 46 -4.84 6.81 -12.90
C ALA A 46 -3.45 6.17 -12.90
N PRO A 47 -2.92 5.75 -14.05
CA PRO A 47 -1.61 5.08 -14.09
C PRO A 47 -0.49 5.82 -13.39
N HIS A 48 -0.40 7.14 -13.54
CA HIS A 48 0.64 7.93 -12.88
C HIS A 48 0.43 7.98 -11.36
N GLU A 49 -0.83 8.03 -10.91
CA GLU A 49 -1.16 8.03 -9.49
C GLU A 49 -0.81 6.67 -8.86
N ARG A 50 -1.16 5.57 -9.52
CA ARG A 50 -0.81 4.23 -9.05
C ARG A 50 0.69 4.04 -9.00
N TRP A 51 1.42 4.56 -9.99
CA TRP A 51 2.87 4.46 -10.03
C TRP A 51 3.52 5.18 -8.85
N HIS A 52 3.04 6.39 -8.53
CA HIS A 52 3.54 7.12 -7.37
C HIS A 52 3.23 6.41 -6.07
N ASP A 53 2.01 5.90 -5.91
CA ASP A 53 1.62 5.16 -4.71
C ASP A 53 2.44 3.89 -4.54
N TRP A 54 2.64 3.16 -5.64
CA TRP A 54 3.44 1.95 -5.62
C TRP A 54 4.89 2.23 -5.23
N ASN A 55 5.49 3.28 -5.76
CA ASN A 55 6.84 3.68 -5.38
C ASN A 55 6.92 4.04 -3.91
N TYR A 56 5.93 4.76 -3.41
CA TYR A 56 5.86 5.09 -2.00
C TYR A 56 5.73 3.83 -1.14
N SER A 57 4.85 2.93 -1.50
CA SER A 57 4.65 1.68 -0.77
C SER A 57 5.89 0.81 -0.79
N THR A 58 6.62 0.79 -1.91
CA THR A 58 7.86 0.03 -2.02
C THR A 58 8.94 0.61 -1.11
N ALA A 59 9.07 1.93 -1.07
CA ALA A 59 10.02 2.62 -0.19
C ALA A 59 9.65 2.39 1.28
N LEU A 60 8.35 2.45 1.60
CA LEU A 60 7.87 2.18 2.94
C LEU A 60 8.17 0.74 3.36
N ALA A 61 7.99 -0.22 2.46
CA ALA A 61 8.32 -1.61 2.74
C ALA A 61 9.80 -1.77 3.10
N SER A 62 10.69 -1.13 2.35
CA SER A 62 12.13 -1.18 2.62
C SER A 62 12.46 -0.59 4.00
N ALA A 63 11.84 0.54 4.33
CA ALA A 63 12.04 1.17 5.64
C ALA A 63 11.52 0.27 6.77
N MET A 64 10.39 -0.38 6.57
CA MET A 64 9.80 -1.26 7.57
C MET A 64 10.64 -2.53 7.77
N VAL A 65 11.25 -3.06 6.71
CA VAL A 65 12.19 -4.18 6.84
C VAL A 65 13.31 -3.81 7.83
N GLN A 66 13.91 -2.65 7.66
CA GLN A 66 14.97 -2.19 8.56
C GLN A 66 14.46 -2.01 10.00
N LYS A 67 13.30 -1.39 10.16
CA LYS A 67 12.71 -1.18 11.48
C LYS A 67 12.39 -2.51 12.18
N CYS A 68 11.87 -3.48 11.45
CA CYS A 68 11.57 -4.80 12.01
C CYS A 68 12.85 -5.50 12.47
N LEU A 69 13.91 -5.46 11.67
CA LEU A 69 15.18 -6.06 12.05
C LEU A 69 15.77 -5.40 13.29
N GLU A 70 15.77 -4.08 13.33
CA GLU A 70 16.25 -3.34 14.49
C GLU A 70 15.44 -3.65 15.74
N SER A 71 14.11 -3.74 15.62
CA SER A 71 13.23 -4.07 16.73
C SER A 71 13.50 -5.48 17.26
N LYS A 72 13.72 -6.42 16.35
CA LYS A 72 13.95 -7.84 16.74
C LYS A 72 15.24 -8.00 17.53
N THR A 73 16.27 -7.21 17.22
CA THR A 73 17.55 -7.25 17.93
C THR A 73 17.61 -6.26 19.09
N GLY A 74 16.55 -5.47 19.29
CA GLY A 74 16.51 -4.42 20.32
C GLY A 74 15.31 -4.54 21.24
N LYS A 75 14.51 -3.48 21.28
CA LYS A 75 13.41 -3.35 22.23
C LYS A 75 12.34 -4.43 22.17
N ARG A 76 12.16 -5.04 21.00
CA ARG A 76 11.12 -6.05 20.78
C ARG A 76 11.69 -7.44 20.58
N ALA A 77 12.89 -7.70 21.07
CA ALA A 77 13.54 -9.00 20.96
C ALA A 77 12.69 -10.13 21.58
N HIS A 78 11.86 -9.79 22.59
CA HIS A 78 10.99 -10.75 23.28
C HIS A 78 9.71 -11.07 22.49
N MET A 79 9.42 -10.31 21.44
CA MET A 79 8.21 -10.51 20.62
C MET A 79 8.49 -11.45 19.47
N THR A 80 7.45 -12.15 19.02
CA THR A 80 7.58 -12.94 17.79
C THR A 80 7.69 -12.03 16.58
N GLU A 81 8.23 -12.54 15.50
CA GLU A 81 8.35 -11.81 14.25
C GLU A 81 6.99 -11.35 13.76
N GLU A 82 5.98 -12.22 13.85
CA GLU A 82 4.61 -11.88 13.46
C GLU A 82 4.06 -10.72 14.27
N GLU A 83 4.29 -10.74 15.58
CA GLU A 83 3.83 -9.66 16.47
C GLU A 83 4.49 -8.32 16.13
N ILE A 84 5.76 -8.32 15.76
CA ILE A 84 6.48 -7.10 15.38
C ILE A 84 5.87 -6.49 14.12
N ILE A 85 5.62 -7.31 13.10
CA ILE A 85 4.99 -6.84 11.87
C ILE A 85 3.60 -6.29 12.18
N LEU A 86 2.82 -7.00 12.97
CA LEU A 86 1.46 -6.59 13.32
C LEU A 86 1.46 -5.22 14.03
N GLN A 87 2.38 -4.99 14.95
CA GLN A 87 2.45 -3.70 15.64
C GLN A 87 2.70 -2.54 14.68
N TYR A 88 3.64 -2.70 13.75
CA TYR A 88 3.92 -1.66 12.78
C TYR A 88 2.74 -1.43 11.85
N TYR A 89 2.09 -2.51 11.42
CA TYR A 89 0.90 -2.41 10.58
C TYR A 89 -0.22 -1.64 11.27
N LEU A 90 -0.52 -1.98 12.51
CA LEU A 90 -1.59 -1.31 13.27
C LEU A 90 -1.30 0.17 13.49
N ARG A 91 -0.05 0.53 13.73
CA ARG A 91 0.35 1.93 13.82
C ARG A 91 0.12 2.68 12.51
N ALA A 92 0.46 2.06 11.40
CA ALA A 92 0.27 2.67 10.09
C ALA A 92 -1.21 2.87 9.78
N VAL A 93 -2.04 1.88 10.10
CA VAL A 93 -3.50 1.99 9.91
C VAL A 93 -4.09 3.12 10.74
N LYS A 94 -3.63 3.26 11.99
CA LYS A 94 -4.13 4.31 12.89
C LYS A 94 -3.72 5.72 12.48
N SER A 95 -2.84 5.87 11.52
CA SER A 95 -2.35 7.18 11.08
C SER A 95 -3.30 7.92 10.16
N ASN A 96 -4.53 7.44 9.97
CA ASN A 96 -5.57 8.08 9.15
C ASN A 96 -5.16 8.29 7.69
N GLY A 97 -4.59 7.28 7.08
CA GLY A 97 -4.22 7.31 5.67
C GLY A 97 -2.90 7.98 5.36
N ARG A 98 -2.15 8.38 6.38
CA ARG A 98 -0.84 9.03 6.19
C ARG A 98 0.13 8.20 5.33
N TYR A 99 0.06 6.88 5.47
CA TYR A 99 0.96 5.96 4.77
C TYR A 99 0.27 5.20 3.64
N GLY A 100 -0.93 5.60 3.28
CA GLY A 100 -1.72 4.97 2.24
C GLY A 100 -3.02 4.39 2.76
N THR A 101 -3.78 3.77 1.86
CA THR A 101 -5.03 3.10 2.24
C THR A 101 -4.71 1.83 3.00
N GLU A 102 -5.71 1.28 3.69
CA GLU A 102 -5.54 0.02 4.41
C GLU A 102 -5.10 -1.10 3.47
N GLU A 103 -5.68 -1.17 2.28
CA GLU A 103 -5.30 -2.19 1.29
C GLU A 103 -3.86 -2.02 0.81
N GLN A 104 -3.44 -0.77 0.59
CA GLN A 104 -2.06 -0.47 0.22
C GLN A 104 -1.09 -0.87 1.33
N LEU A 105 -1.47 -0.65 2.58
CA LEU A 105 -0.67 -1.06 3.73
C LEU A 105 -0.56 -2.59 3.84
N LYS A 106 -1.64 -3.31 3.58
CA LYS A 106 -1.61 -4.77 3.55
C LYS A 106 -0.64 -5.27 2.49
N TRP A 107 -0.66 -4.65 1.31
CA TRP A 107 0.28 -4.98 0.24
C TRP A 107 1.72 -4.71 0.69
N THR A 108 1.96 -3.54 1.31
CA THR A 108 3.28 -3.14 1.81
C THR A 108 3.82 -4.14 2.82
N PHE A 109 3.03 -4.49 3.81
CA PHE A 109 3.48 -5.42 4.86
C PHE A 109 3.58 -6.87 4.39
N THR A 110 2.85 -7.25 3.35
CA THR A 110 3.04 -8.53 2.68
C THR A 110 4.46 -8.60 2.09
N ARG A 111 4.92 -7.51 1.47
CA ARG A 111 6.28 -7.44 0.95
C ARG A 111 7.31 -7.48 2.07
N VAL A 112 7.06 -6.82 3.19
CA VAL A 112 7.94 -6.85 4.36
C VAL A 112 8.09 -8.30 4.85
N SER A 113 6.97 -8.99 5.01
CA SER A 113 6.96 -10.40 5.43
C SER A 113 7.79 -11.27 4.49
N ARG A 114 7.60 -11.10 3.19
CA ARG A 114 8.34 -11.88 2.19
C ARG A 114 9.84 -11.57 2.21
N ALA A 115 10.19 -10.29 2.33
CA ALA A 115 11.59 -9.87 2.35
C ALA A 115 12.33 -10.41 3.56
N LEU A 116 11.66 -10.49 4.70
CA LEU A 116 12.22 -10.98 5.95
C LEU A 116 12.09 -12.50 6.12
N ALA A 117 11.24 -13.13 5.31
CA ALA A 117 10.82 -14.52 5.48
C ALA A 117 10.18 -14.73 6.86
N TRP A 118 9.43 -13.75 7.32
CA TRP A 118 8.70 -13.78 8.59
C TRP A 118 7.23 -14.10 8.34
N PRO A 119 6.52 -14.69 9.32
CA PRO A 119 5.09 -14.96 9.17
C PRO A 119 4.29 -13.67 8.95
N LEU A 120 3.34 -13.71 8.04
CA LEU A 120 2.45 -12.57 7.78
C LEU A 120 1.26 -12.64 8.73
N PRO A 121 1.02 -11.57 9.54
CA PRO A 121 -0.17 -11.53 10.38
C PRO A 121 -1.44 -11.61 9.54
N GLU A 122 -2.45 -12.26 10.06
CA GLU A 122 -3.72 -12.41 9.35
C GLU A 122 -4.34 -11.04 9.02
N ALA A 123 -4.21 -10.07 9.92
CA ALA A 123 -4.73 -8.72 9.70
C ALA A 123 -4.12 -8.04 8.47
N CYS A 124 -2.93 -8.46 8.05
CA CYS A 124 -2.23 -7.89 6.90
C CYS A 124 -2.57 -8.58 5.59
N ARG A 125 -3.35 -9.64 5.61
CA ARG A 125 -3.69 -10.38 4.39
C ARG A 125 -4.68 -9.60 3.55
N LEU A 126 -4.36 -9.50 2.25
CA LEU A 126 -5.27 -8.87 1.31
C LEU A 126 -6.51 -9.74 1.12
N THR A 127 -7.65 -9.09 1.10
CA THR A 127 -8.91 -9.77 0.86
C THR A 127 -8.99 -10.09 -0.62
N VAL A 128 -9.12 -11.37 -0.94
CA VAL A 128 -9.35 -11.80 -2.32
C VAL A 128 -10.85 -11.80 -2.50
N GLY A 129 -11.32 -10.75 -3.13
CA GLY A 129 -12.75 -10.60 -3.39
C GLY A 129 -13.16 -11.22 -4.69
#